data_658f3dc7b1079e27e403c456ad77ddca
#
_entry.id   658f3dc7b1079e27e403c456ad77ddca
#
_cell.length_a   1.000
_cell.length_b   1.000
_cell.length_c   1.000
_cell.angle_alpha   90.00
_cell.angle_beta   90.00
_cell.angle_gamma   90.00
#
_symmetry.space_group_name_H-M   'P 1'
#
loop_
_entity.id
_entity.type
_entity.pdbx_description
1 polymer ?
#
loop_
_entity_poly.entity_id
_entity_poly.type
_entity_poly.pdbx_seq_one_letter_code
_entity_poly.pdbx_strand_id
1 'polypeptide(L)'
;VYGRNTSGKSTLIQAILYTFGINDLKTQLTEINKEKPIFRLDCELIKNKTIVKLIVIRDSENLYIKINNEIVQKFYGISGNNSEEHSKLKDYWNNLFGFRLQLQQKEEIVNASIETIFLPYYVSQSTGWVYLRKSFTGLEFYKNFKNDYLDYYLGIENGIDRIEKQKLIKQKEGYSNQIKFYIDFEKNNDDLVLTQIVD
;
A
#
# COMPACT_ATOMS: atom_id res chain seq x y z
N VAL A 1 15.72 -12.07 18.01
CA VAL A 1 16.83 -11.20 18.47
C VAL A 1 16.79 -11.09 19.98
N TYR A 2 17.87 -11.49 20.65
CA TYR A 2 18.00 -11.47 22.10
C TYR A 2 19.18 -10.57 22.51
N GLY A 3 19.07 -9.84 23.63
CA GLY A 3 20.13 -8.98 24.14
C GLY A 3 19.63 -8.03 25.24
N ARG A 4 20.58 -7.37 25.94
CA ARG A 4 20.27 -6.37 26.96
C ARG A 4 19.52 -5.15 26.37
N ASN A 5 18.89 -4.36 27.21
CA ASN A 5 18.36 -3.05 26.77
C ASN A 5 19.49 -2.20 26.17
N THR A 6 19.15 -1.36 25.19
CA THR A 6 20.12 -0.52 24.46
C THR A 6 21.13 -1.28 23.57
N SER A 7 20.93 -2.57 23.32
CA SER A 7 21.83 -3.38 22.47
C SER A 7 21.56 -3.27 20.96
N GLY A 8 20.80 -2.29 20.50
CA GLY A 8 20.51 -2.07 19.08
C GLY A 8 19.48 -3.01 18.45
N LYS A 9 18.73 -3.80 19.25
CA LYS A 9 17.71 -4.74 18.72
C LYS A 9 16.66 -4.04 17.84
N SER A 10 16.10 -2.94 18.33
CA SER A 10 15.10 -2.17 17.60
C SER A 10 15.70 -1.58 16.33
N THR A 11 16.92 -1.06 16.41
CA THR A 11 17.65 -0.51 15.26
C THR A 11 17.88 -1.57 14.18
N LEU A 12 18.22 -2.80 14.57
CA LEU A 12 18.38 -3.90 13.61
C LEU A 12 17.07 -4.22 12.89
N ILE A 13 15.95 -4.34 13.62
CA ILE A 13 14.64 -4.60 13.01
C ILE A 13 14.25 -3.44 12.10
N GLN A 14 14.46 -2.20 12.53
CA GLN A 14 14.19 -1.02 11.74
C GLN A 14 15.04 -0.99 10.45
N ALA A 15 16.32 -1.36 10.53
CA ALA A 15 17.19 -1.48 9.37
C ALA A 15 16.71 -2.53 8.37
N ILE A 16 16.21 -3.66 8.85
CA ILE A 16 15.61 -4.71 8.01
C ILE A 16 14.38 -4.14 7.27
N LEU A 17 13.44 -3.53 8.00
CA LEU A 17 12.23 -2.96 7.42
C LEU A 17 12.58 -1.82 6.43
N TYR A 18 13.55 -0.99 6.79
CA TYR A 18 14.07 0.06 5.90
C TYR A 18 14.62 -0.54 4.61
N THR A 19 15.34 -1.66 4.67
CA THR A 19 15.89 -2.34 3.49
C THR A 19 14.79 -2.80 2.54
N PHE A 20 13.60 -3.17 3.03
CA PHE A 20 12.43 -3.50 2.21
C PHE A 20 11.74 -2.30 1.55
N GLY A 21 12.14 -1.07 1.87
CA GLY A 21 11.55 0.14 1.26
C GLY A 21 10.64 0.95 2.18
N ILE A 22 10.52 0.61 3.47
CA ILE A 22 9.70 1.34 4.43
C ILE A 22 10.43 2.60 4.87
N ASN A 23 9.97 3.76 4.39
CA ASN A 23 10.65 5.04 4.62
C ASN A 23 10.39 5.67 5.97
N ASP A 24 9.30 5.34 6.64
CA ASP A 24 8.95 5.82 7.98
C ASP A 24 10.08 5.71 8.99
N LEU A 25 10.86 4.66 8.86
CA LEU A 25 11.94 4.31 9.77
C LEU A 25 13.23 5.12 9.50
N LYS A 26 13.23 5.92 8.43
CA LYS A 26 14.37 6.78 8.08
C LYS A 26 14.73 7.75 9.20
N THR A 27 13.73 8.32 9.88
CA THR A 27 13.96 9.23 11.00
C THR A 27 14.53 8.53 12.22
N GLN A 28 14.17 7.25 12.44
CA GLN A 28 14.67 6.45 13.56
C GLN A 28 16.11 5.94 13.32
N LEU A 29 16.53 5.88 12.06
CA LEU A 29 17.87 5.51 11.63
C LEU A 29 18.74 6.73 11.29
N THR A 30 18.38 7.92 11.74
CA THR A 30 18.99 9.20 11.33
C THR A 30 20.50 9.22 11.54
N GLU A 31 20.99 8.72 12.68
CA GLU A 31 22.42 8.70 12.97
C GLU A 31 23.18 7.77 12.01
N ILE A 32 22.63 6.60 11.72
CA ILE A 32 23.21 5.64 10.80
C ILE A 32 23.18 6.19 9.38
N ASN A 33 22.07 6.82 8.98
CA ASN A 33 21.88 7.34 7.63
C ASN A 33 22.79 8.54 7.29
N LYS A 34 23.35 9.24 8.30
CA LYS A 34 24.36 10.28 8.06
C LYS A 34 25.60 9.77 7.34
N GLU A 35 25.98 8.52 7.63
CA GLU A 35 27.13 7.86 7.01
C GLU A 35 26.83 7.28 5.62
N LYS A 36 25.61 7.48 5.09
CA LYS A 36 25.15 6.94 3.79
C LYS A 36 25.43 5.44 3.63
N PRO A 37 25.04 4.61 4.59
CA PRO A 37 25.35 3.18 4.55
C PRO A 37 24.60 2.49 3.41
N ILE A 38 25.16 1.37 2.98
CA ILE A 38 24.47 0.42 2.11
C ILE A 38 23.94 -0.70 2.99
N PHE A 39 22.63 -0.87 3.00
CA PHE A 39 21.97 -1.98 3.69
C PHE A 39 21.86 -3.16 2.74
N ARG A 40 22.28 -4.34 3.19
CA ARG A 40 22.13 -5.58 2.45
C ARG A 40 21.47 -6.63 3.32
N LEU A 41 20.43 -7.26 2.78
CA LEU A 41 19.70 -8.35 3.40
C LEU A 41 19.72 -9.56 2.47
N ASP A 42 20.30 -10.64 2.92
CA ASP A 42 20.28 -11.94 2.26
C ASP A 42 19.33 -12.85 3.05
N CYS A 43 18.26 -13.32 2.41
CA CYS A 43 17.28 -14.19 3.05
C CYS A 43 16.73 -15.24 2.10
N GLU A 44 16.07 -16.23 2.66
CA GLU A 44 15.39 -17.28 1.91
C GLU A 44 13.89 -17.18 2.16
N LEU A 45 13.12 -17.16 1.06
CA LEU A 45 11.68 -17.25 1.11
C LEU A 45 11.25 -18.68 0.82
N ILE A 46 10.39 -19.22 1.65
CA ILE A 46 9.78 -20.53 1.41
C ILE A 46 8.42 -20.30 0.79
N LYS A 47 8.27 -20.61 -0.49
CA LYS A 47 7.01 -20.49 -1.23
C LYS A 47 6.65 -21.83 -1.85
N ASN A 48 5.49 -22.39 -1.47
CA ASN A 48 5.03 -23.69 -1.99
C ASN A 48 6.09 -24.80 -1.91
N LYS A 49 6.77 -24.90 -0.76
CA LYS A 49 7.89 -25.85 -0.51
C LYS A 49 9.14 -25.61 -1.36
N THR A 50 9.20 -24.53 -2.11
CA THR A 50 10.37 -24.12 -2.90
C THR A 50 11.11 -23.02 -2.15
N ILE A 51 12.43 -23.14 -2.06
CA ILE A 51 13.29 -22.12 -1.45
C ILE A 51 13.69 -21.13 -2.56
N VAL A 52 13.40 -19.86 -2.33
CA VAL A 52 13.76 -18.75 -3.20
C VAL A 52 14.78 -17.88 -2.45
N LYS A 53 15.98 -17.75 -2.98
CA LYS A 53 17.00 -16.86 -2.43
C LYS A 53 16.70 -15.42 -2.84
N LEU A 54 16.60 -14.56 -1.86
CA LEU A 54 16.30 -13.13 -2.03
C LEU A 54 17.47 -12.31 -1.48
N ILE A 55 18.01 -11.43 -2.31
CA ILE A 55 18.99 -10.43 -1.90
C ILE A 55 18.37 -9.07 -2.14
N VAL A 56 18.29 -8.28 -1.09
CA VAL A 56 17.81 -6.88 -1.14
C VAL A 56 18.96 -5.97 -0.74
N ILE A 57 19.26 -4.99 -1.56
CA ILE A 57 20.29 -3.99 -1.29
C ILE A 57 19.63 -2.63 -1.39
N ARG A 58 19.83 -1.79 -0.39
CA ARG A 58 19.33 -0.44 -0.35
C ARG A 58 20.43 0.54 0.04
N ASP A 59 20.62 1.56 -0.78
CA ASP A 59 21.35 2.77 -0.45
C ASP A 59 20.41 3.90 0.01
N SER A 60 20.90 5.12 0.11
CA SER A 60 20.11 6.28 0.54
C SER A 60 18.93 6.61 -0.39
N GLU A 61 18.98 6.23 -1.66
CA GLU A 61 18.02 6.65 -2.70
C GLU A 61 17.39 5.48 -3.45
N ASN A 62 18.14 4.39 -3.63
CA ASN A 62 17.77 3.31 -4.54
C ASN A 62 17.64 1.98 -3.80
N LEU A 63 16.85 1.09 -4.40
CA LEU A 63 16.67 -0.28 -3.91
C LEU A 63 16.87 -1.27 -5.05
N TYR A 64 17.60 -2.32 -4.78
CA TYR A 64 17.94 -3.37 -5.72
C TYR A 64 17.49 -4.72 -5.16
N ILE A 65 16.81 -5.51 -5.98
CA ILE A 65 16.30 -6.82 -5.59
C ILE A 65 16.80 -7.86 -6.57
N LYS A 66 17.38 -8.93 -6.04
CA LYS A 66 17.80 -10.10 -6.81
C LYS A 66 17.13 -11.34 -6.27
N ILE A 67 16.50 -12.10 -7.14
CA ILE A 67 15.88 -13.40 -6.83
C ILE A 67 16.68 -14.49 -7.52
N ASN A 68 17.19 -15.45 -6.74
CA ASN A 68 18.02 -16.54 -7.25
C ASN A 68 19.13 -16.02 -8.18
N ASN A 69 19.12 -16.48 -9.43
CA ASN A 69 20.06 -16.06 -10.48
C ASN A 69 19.41 -15.13 -11.53
N GLU A 70 18.23 -14.57 -11.22
CA GLU A 70 17.52 -13.67 -12.11
C GLU A 70 18.23 -12.30 -12.23
N ILE A 71 17.75 -11.51 -13.21
CA ILE A 71 18.23 -10.14 -13.40
C ILE A 71 17.80 -9.28 -12.20
N VAL A 72 18.71 -8.42 -11.76
CA VAL A 72 18.44 -7.49 -10.63
C VAL A 72 17.36 -6.49 -11.03
N GLN A 73 16.29 -6.45 -10.24
CA GLN A 73 15.28 -5.39 -10.31
C GLN A 73 15.80 -4.16 -9.58
N LYS A 74 15.59 -2.98 -10.18
CA LYS A 74 16.07 -1.70 -9.64
C LYS A 74 14.93 -0.74 -9.51
N PHE A 75 14.87 -0.03 -8.38
CA PHE A 75 13.90 1.02 -8.08
C PHE A 75 14.67 2.27 -7.66
N TYR A 76 14.43 3.38 -8.36
CA TYR A 76 15.20 4.61 -8.22
C TYR A 76 14.44 5.69 -7.45
N GLY A 77 15.15 6.45 -6.63
CA GLY A 77 14.57 7.60 -5.92
C GLY A 77 13.52 7.23 -4.87
N ILE A 78 13.56 6.01 -4.33
CA ILE A 78 12.56 5.52 -3.37
C ILE A 78 12.60 6.22 -2.02
N SER A 79 13.63 6.97 -1.69
CA SER A 79 13.72 7.76 -0.45
C SER A 79 13.13 9.16 -0.58
N GLY A 80 12.78 9.58 -1.79
CA GLY A 80 12.15 10.86 -2.09
C GLY A 80 10.64 10.74 -2.29
N ASN A 81 10.04 11.77 -2.90
CA ASN A 81 8.62 11.83 -3.19
C ASN A 81 8.26 11.18 -4.55
N ASN A 82 9.06 10.22 -5.04
CA ASN A 82 8.78 9.53 -6.28
C ASN A 82 7.67 8.48 -6.07
N SER A 83 6.42 8.94 -6.18
CA SER A 83 5.24 8.11 -5.97
C SER A 83 5.12 6.96 -6.98
N GLU A 84 5.62 7.14 -8.19
CA GLU A 84 5.58 6.11 -9.23
C GLU A 84 6.50 4.93 -8.89
N GLU A 85 7.75 5.20 -8.52
CA GLU A 85 8.69 4.14 -8.13
C GLU A 85 8.26 3.43 -6.83
N HIS A 86 7.68 4.16 -5.87
CA HIS A 86 7.06 3.55 -4.70
C HIS A 86 5.89 2.65 -5.06
N SER A 87 5.06 3.04 -6.03
CA SER A 87 3.96 2.19 -6.50
C SER A 87 4.48 0.92 -7.18
N LYS A 88 5.48 1.03 -8.03
CA LYS A 88 6.14 -0.14 -8.67
C LYS A 88 6.73 -1.08 -7.63
N LEU A 89 7.44 -0.55 -6.63
CA LEU A 89 8.02 -1.34 -5.55
C LEU A 89 6.94 -2.06 -4.72
N LYS A 90 5.87 -1.36 -4.38
CA LYS A 90 4.71 -1.92 -3.67
C LYS A 90 4.12 -3.09 -4.44
N ASP A 91 3.85 -2.91 -5.73
CA ASP A 91 3.26 -3.95 -6.57
C ASP A 91 4.21 -5.14 -6.75
N TYR A 92 5.52 -4.89 -6.84
CA TYR A 92 6.53 -5.92 -6.89
C TYR A 92 6.52 -6.80 -5.62
N TRP A 93 6.52 -6.19 -4.42
CA TRP A 93 6.45 -6.92 -3.16
C TRP A 93 5.14 -7.68 -2.98
N ASN A 94 4.02 -7.06 -3.31
CA ASN A 94 2.71 -7.70 -3.26
C ASN A 94 2.67 -8.97 -4.14
N ASN A 95 3.24 -8.90 -5.34
CA ASN A 95 3.33 -10.03 -6.25
C ASN A 95 4.28 -11.11 -5.74
N LEU A 96 5.47 -10.73 -5.26
CA LEU A 96 6.46 -11.67 -4.76
C LEU A 96 5.94 -12.46 -3.54
N PHE A 97 5.36 -11.77 -2.57
CA PHE A 97 4.80 -12.37 -1.37
C PHE A 97 3.42 -13.00 -1.58
N GLY A 98 2.78 -12.76 -2.72
CA GLY A 98 1.40 -13.19 -2.95
C GLY A 98 0.39 -12.45 -2.08
N PHE A 99 0.72 -11.24 -1.63
CA PHE A 99 -0.12 -10.42 -0.78
C PHE A 99 -1.15 -9.69 -1.63
N ARG A 100 -2.44 -9.92 -1.37
CA ARG A 100 -3.56 -9.47 -2.21
C ARG A 100 -4.53 -8.52 -1.49
N LEU A 101 -4.11 -7.96 -0.36
CA LEU A 101 -4.93 -6.99 0.36
C LEU A 101 -5.14 -5.73 -0.48
N GLN A 102 -6.41 -5.39 -0.68
CA GLN A 102 -6.83 -4.16 -1.32
C GLN A 102 -7.54 -3.28 -0.31
N LEU A 103 -7.20 -2.01 -0.32
CA LEU A 103 -7.70 -1.02 0.63
C LEU A 103 -8.27 0.18 -0.11
N GLN A 104 -9.29 0.79 0.47
CA GLN A 104 -9.86 2.01 -0.07
C GLN A 104 -9.05 3.23 0.38
N GLN A 105 -8.49 3.96 -0.59
CA GLN A 105 -7.84 5.23 -0.38
C GLN A 105 -8.60 6.31 -1.16
N LYS A 106 -9.13 7.32 -0.47
CA LYS A 106 -10.07 8.29 -1.06
C LYS A 106 -11.28 7.56 -1.69
N GLU A 107 -11.41 7.61 -3.01
CA GLU A 107 -12.48 6.97 -3.78
C GLU A 107 -12.01 5.78 -4.63
N GLU A 108 -10.75 5.41 -4.49
CA GLU A 108 -10.13 4.34 -5.27
C GLU A 108 -9.79 3.15 -4.38
N ILE A 109 -9.87 1.96 -4.96
CA ILE A 109 -9.28 0.76 -4.38
C ILE A 109 -7.86 0.61 -4.92
N VAL A 110 -6.92 0.52 -3.99
CA VAL A 110 -5.51 0.37 -4.30
C VAL A 110 -4.94 -0.86 -3.60
N ASN A 111 -3.90 -1.42 -4.16
CA ASN A 111 -3.13 -2.44 -3.45
C ASN A 111 -2.57 -1.85 -2.15
N ALA A 112 -2.64 -2.61 -1.08
CA ALA A 112 -2.14 -2.18 0.22
C ALA A 112 -0.63 -1.88 0.16
N SER A 113 -0.19 -0.95 0.97
CA SER A 113 1.21 -0.56 1.06
C SER A 113 2.06 -1.67 1.70
N ILE A 114 3.38 -1.62 1.48
CA ILE A 114 4.32 -2.62 1.99
C ILE A 114 4.29 -2.71 3.52
N GLU A 115 4.02 -1.61 4.21
CA GLU A 115 3.90 -1.55 5.67
C GLU A 115 2.85 -2.53 6.19
N THR A 116 1.79 -2.75 5.42
CA THR A 116 0.71 -3.69 5.79
C THR A 116 1.15 -5.14 5.82
N ILE A 117 2.14 -5.51 5.01
CA ILE A 117 2.73 -6.86 5.01
C ILE A 117 3.45 -7.11 6.34
N PHE A 118 4.15 -6.10 6.85
CA PHE A 118 4.97 -6.22 8.07
C PHE A 118 4.21 -5.89 9.35
N LEU A 119 3.02 -5.31 9.25
CA LEU A 119 2.23 -4.87 10.40
C LEU A 119 1.97 -5.97 11.45
N PRO A 120 1.74 -7.26 11.11
CA PRO A 120 1.54 -8.30 12.11
C PRO A 120 2.82 -8.67 12.87
N TYR A 121 3.97 -8.29 12.34
CA TYR A 121 5.29 -8.70 12.84
C TYR A 121 6.07 -7.58 13.51
N TYR A 122 5.57 -6.35 13.43
CA TYR A 122 6.26 -5.18 13.96
C TYR A 122 5.33 -4.27 14.75
N VAL A 123 5.69 -4.03 16.01
CA VAL A 123 5.06 -3.07 16.90
C VAL A 123 6.06 -1.99 17.27
N SER A 124 5.77 -0.75 16.89
CA SER A 124 6.61 0.39 17.25
C SER A 124 6.64 0.62 18.75
N GLN A 125 7.83 0.83 19.31
CA GLN A 125 7.99 1.11 20.76
C GLN A 125 7.33 2.42 21.19
N SER A 126 7.22 3.40 20.29
CA SER A 126 6.70 4.72 20.64
C SER A 126 5.17 4.79 20.63
N THR A 127 4.54 4.20 19.66
CA THR A 127 3.10 4.41 19.40
C THR A 127 2.31 3.12 19.17
N GLY A 128 2.98 2.04 18.77
CA GLY A 128 2.36 0.77 18.43
C GLY A 128 1.71 0.03 19.61
N TRP A 129 2.12 0.36 20.84
CA TRP A 129 1.56 -0.21 22.07
C TRP A 129 0.07 0.08 22.27
N VAL A 130 -0.40 1.25 21.79
CA VAL A 130 -1.81 1.66 21.93
C VAL A 130 -2.61 1.23 20.72
N TYR A 131 -2.04 1.41 19.53
CA TYR A 131 -2.71 1.06 18.27
C TYR A 131 -1.69 0.46 17.31
N LEU A 132 -1.86 -0.81 16.95
CA LEU A 132 -0.99 -1.53 16.03
C LEU A 132 -0.77 -0.75 14.71
N ARG A 133 -1.84 -0.18 14.15
CA ARG A 133 -1.81 0.63 12.93
C ARG A 133 -0.83 1.81 13.00
N LYS A 134 -0.62 2.38 14.19
CA LYS A 134 0.32 3.50 14.40
C LYS A 134 1.78 3.07 14.41
N SER A 135 2.07 1.78 14.23
CA SER A 135 3.45 1.30 14.07
C SER A 135 4.09 1.82 12.78
N PHE A 136 3.28 2.15 11.80
CA PHE A 136 3.70 2.77 10.54
C PHE A 136 2.84 3.99 10.24
N THR A 137 3.42 5.02 9.60
CA THR A 137 2.68 6.19 9.12
C THR A 137 1.97 5.87 7.80
N GLY A 138 0.96 6.66 7.44
CA GLY A 138 0.27 6.52 6.17
C GLY A 138 -0.87 5.50 6.15
N LEU A 139 -0.98 4.61 7.13
CA LEU A 139 -2.08 3.64 7.20
C LEU A 139 -3.41 4.29 7.61
N GLU A 140 -3.39 5.49 8.15
CA GLU A 140 -4.56 6.31 8.47
C GLU A 140 -5.29 6.83 7.25
N PHE A 141 -4.64 6.90 6.10
CA PHE A 141 -5.26 7.35 4.84
C PHE A 141 -6.20 6.31 4.21
N TYR A 142 -6.14 5.07 4.66
CA TYR A 142 -7.06 4.04 4.21
C TYR A 142 -8.38 4.10 4.99
N LYS A 143 -9.49 4.19 4.26
CA LYS A 143 -10.82 4.07 4.83
C LYS A 143 -11.03 2.64 5.35
N ASN A 144 -11.70 2.50 6.49
CA ASN A 144 -12.09 1.20 7.03
C ASN A 144 -10.93 0.20 7.29
N PHE A 145 -9.69 0.69 7.36
CA PHE A 145 -8.47 -0.11 7.41
C PHE A 145 -8.56 -1.31 8.36
N LYS A 146 -9.05 -1.09 9.60
CA LYS A 146 -9.09 -2.13 10.63
C LYS A 146 -9.91 -3.33 10.19
N ASN A 147 -11.12 -3.10 9.69
CA ASN A 147 -12.03 -4.17 9.30
C ASN A 147 -11.49 -4.87 8.05
N ASP A 148 -11.08 -4.09 7.05
CA ASP A 148 -10.56 -4.59 5.79
C ASP A 148 -9.32 -5.46 5.97
N TYR A 149 -8.44 -5.04 6.87
CA TYR A 149 -7.23 -5.77 7.22
C TYR A 149 -7.52 -7.07 7.97
N LEU A 150 -8.46 -7.03 8.94
CA LEU A 150 -8.87 -8.23 9.67
C LEU A 150 -9.60 -9.23 8.78
N ASP A 151 -10.52 -8.75 7.93
CA ASP A 151 -11.27 -9.59 7.00
C ASP A 151 -10.32 -10.34 6.06
N TYR A 152 -9.29 -9.66 5.56
CA TYR A 152 -8.27 -10.27 4.72
C TYR A 152 -7.54 -11.42 5.45
N TYR A 153 -7.07 -11.19 6.69
CA TYR A 153 -6.34 -12.20 7.44
C TYR A 153 -7.23 -13.34 7.95
N LEU A 154 -8.51 -13.08 8.16
CA LEU A 154 -9.50 -14.10 8.52
C LEU A 154 -10.07 -14.84 7.30
N GLY A 155 -9.74 -14.40 6.08
CA GLY A 155 -10.27 -14.98 4.85
C GLY A 155 -11.77 -14.78 4.67
N ILE A 156 -12.36 -13.74 5.31
CA ILE A 156 -13.81 -13.47 5.29
C ILE A 156 -14.19 -12.75 3.99
N GLU A 157 -13.33 -11.90 3.47
CA GLU A 157 -13.62 -11.08 2.30
C GLU A 157 -12.62 -11.32 1.17
N ASN A 158 -13.16 -11.54 -0.03
CA ASN A 158 -12.36 -11.64 -1.24
C ASN A 158 -12.19 -10.24 -1.86
N GLY A 159 -10.95 -9.80 -2.09
CA GLY A 159 -10.64 -8.50 -2.73
C GLY A 159 -11.31 -8.32 -4.10
N ILE A 160 -11.64 -9.42 -4.79
CA ILE A 160 -12.38 -9.40 -6.06
C ILE A 160 -13.78 -8.83 -5.86
N ASP A 161 -14.49 -9.22 -4.80
CA ASP A 161 -15.85 -8.77 -4.50
C ASP A 161 -15.92 -7.25 -4.27
N ARG A 162 -14.87 -6.67 -3.69
CA ARG A 162 -14.78 -5.22 -3.49
C ARG A 162 -14.61 -4.46 -4.78
N ILE A 163 -13.75 -4.95 -5.68
CA ILE A 163 -13.54 -4.34 -7.00
C ILE A 163 -14.85 -4.36 -7.78
N GLU A 164 -15.53 -5.50 -7.78
CA GLU A 164 -16.81 -5.66 -8.46
C GLU A 164 -17.87 -4.73 -7.88
N LYS A 165 -18.01 -4.68 -6.56
CA LYS A 165 -18.91 -3.77 -5.85
C LYS A 165 -18.65 -2.29 -6.21
N GLN A 166 -17.39 -1.85 -6.23
CA GLN A 166 -17.07 -0.48 -6.63
C GLN A 166 -17.39 -0.19 -8.10
N LYS A 167 -17.11 -1.16 -8.99
CA LYS A 167 -17.47 -1.04 -10.39
C LYS A 167 -18.96 -0.86 -10.58
N LEU A 168 -19.76 -1.66 -9.87
CA LEU A 168 -21.22 -1.56 -9.88
C LEU A 168 -21.73 -0.23 -9.31
N ILE A 169 -21.12 0.28 -8.23
CA ILE A 169 -21.46 1.59 -7.67
C ILE A 169 -21.20 2.70 -8.69
N LYS A 170 -20.03 2.72 -9.33
CA LYS A 170 -19.70 3.72 -10.38
C LYS A 170 -20.67 3.64 -11.57
N GLN A 171 -21.05 2.45 -12.00
CA GLN A 171 -22.04 2.26 -13.06
C GLN A 171 -23.41 2.81 -12.64
N LYS A 172 -23.86 2.51 -11.43
CA LYS A 172 -25.11 3.02 -10.88
C LYS A 172 -25.15 4.56 -10.85
N GLU A 173 -24.06 5.19 -10.39
CA GLU A 173 -23.93 6.66 -10.39
C GLU A 173 -23.96 7.22 -11.79
N GLY A 174 -23.29 6.59 -12.75
CA GLY A 174 -23.33 6.95 -14.16
C GLY A 174 -24.75 6.95 -14.73
N TYR A 175 -25.48 5.85 -14.51
CA TYR A 175 -26.88 5.76 -14.95
C TYR A 175 -27.80 6.76 -14.23
N SER A 176 -27.60 6.99 -12.94
CA SER A 176 -28.36 8.00 -12.19
C SER A 176 -28.17 9.42 -12.76
N ASN A 177 -26.95 9.76 -13.14
CA ASN A 177 -26.67 11.06 -13.76
C ASN A 177 -27.28 11.18 -15.16
N GLN A 178 -27.26 10.10 -15.96
CA GLN A 178 -27.94 10.07 -17.26
C GLN A 178 -29.44 10.24 -17.11
N ILE A 179 -30.07 9.55 -16.17
CA ILE A 179 -31.51 9.69 -15.91
C ILE A 179 -31.84 11.13 -15.51
N LYS A 180 -31.07 11.76 -14.62
CA LYS A 180 -31.29 13.17 -14.26
C LYS A 180 -31.20 14.08 -15.48
N PHE A 181 -30.18 13.86 -16.32
CA PHE A 181 -30.02 14.66 -17.54
C PHE A 181 -31.25 14.54 -18.46
N TYR A 182 -31.77 13.33 -18.66
CA TYR A 182 -32.99 13.15 -19.50
C TYR A 182 -34.21 13.79 -18.87
N ILE A 183 -34.43 13.69 -17.58
CA ILE A 183 -35.54 14.32 -16.88
C ILE A 183 -35.47 15.86 -17.02
N ASP A 184 -34.29 16.43 -16.84
CA ASP A 184 -34.08 17.87 -16.97
C ASP A 184 -34.26 18.33 -18.44
N PHE A 185 -33.84 17.49 -19.40
CA PHE A 185 -34.04 17.75 -20.82
C PHE A 185 -35.52 17.73 -21.22
N GLU A 186 -36.29 16.74 -20.74
CA GLU A 186 -37.74 16.66 -20.98
C GLU A 186 -38.46 17.89 -20.39
N LYS A 187 -38.19 18.26 -19.16
CA LYS A 187 -38.78 19.45 -18.52
C LYS A 187 -38.51 20.73 -19.32
N ASN A 188 -37.29 20.93 -19.76
CA ASN A 188 -36.94 22.11 -20.55
C ASN A 188 -37.60 22.12 -21.93
N ASN A 189 -37.89 20.95 -22.52
CA ASN A 189 -38.61 20.87 -23.79
C ASN A 189 -40.11 21.08 -23.63
N ASP A 190 -40.71 20.60 -22.54
CA ASP A 190 -42.13 20.82 -22.25
C ASP A 190 -42.40 22.33 -22.03
N ASP A 191 -41.49 23.05 -21.36
CA ASP A 191 -41.59 24.51 -21.19
C ASP A 191 -41.46 25.26 -22.53
N LEU A 192 -40.63 24.75 -23.46
CA LEU A 192 -40.51 25.35 -24.81
C LEU A 192 -41.75 25.13 -25.68
N VAL A 193 -42.41 24.00 -25.56
CA VAL A 193 -43.65 23.72 -26.28
C VAL A 193 -44.81 24.58 -25.76
N LEU A 194 -44.87 24.80 -24.45
CA LEU A 194 -45.90 25.69 -23.84
C LEU A 194 -45.73 27.13 -24.23
N THR A 195 -44.52 27.65 -24.40
CA THR A 195 -44.25 29.01 -24.86
C THR A 195 -44.58 29.24 -26.34
N GLN A 196 -44.58 28.20 -27.19
CA GLN A 196 -44.97 28.30 -28.59
C GLN A 196 -46.50 28.23 -28.84
N ILE A 197 -47.27 27.81 -27.85
CA ILE A 197 -48.74 27.68 -27.95
C ILE A 197 -49.44 28.96 -27.47
N VAL A 198 -48.73 29.90 -26.83
CA VAL A 198 -49.30 31.13 -26.23
C VAL A 198 -49.10 32.40 -27.10
N ASP A 199 -48.38 32.31 -28.23
CA ASP A 199 -48.26 33.34 -29.27
C ASP A 199 -49.18 33.00 -30.46
#